data_2c95f09b1e9a04cb132a25803ea3465a
#
_entry.id   2c95f09b1e9a04cb132a25803ea3465a
#
_cell.length_a   1.000
_cell.length_b   1.000
_cell.length_c   1.000
_cell.angle_alpha   90.00
_cell.angle_beta   90.00
_cell.angle_gamma   90.00
#
_symmetry.space_group_name_H-M   'P 1'
#
loop_
_entity.id
_entity.type
_entity.pdbx_description
1 polymer ?
#
loop_
_entity_poly.entity_id
_entity_poly.type
_entity_poly.pdbx_seq_one_letter_code
_entity_poly.pdbx_strand_id
1 'polypeptide(L)'
;MKLDYNSREIFFGNEALIVADMAKGSNGKPEFTNHKIVTGLVSVGEMEDQAETNSYPADDVPDHGVKKGATLLQGEMVFIQTDQALKEDLLGQQRTANGLGWSPTGNWKTKCVQYLIKGRKRDKVTGEFIDGYRVVVYPNLRPTAEATKESETDSVDGVDPIQWTLAVQATDSDIYLNGGKKVPAIEYEIWGDQAKDFANKMEAGLFIMQPDTELAGAVTLIPPVIPNVQTKTKGGNDGTIVLPAILKDSKGRDVKVSAVIKDVKGNVATNNELAPGVYIVTFSAEGYPDVSVGVAVTDKP
;
A
#
# COMPACT_ATOMS: atom_id res chain seq x y z
N MET A 1 -33.14 -11.46 -7.45
CA MET A 1 -31.79 -10.92 -7.49
C MET A 1 -30.83 -12.06 -7.30
N LYS A 2 -29.96 -12.35 -8.28
CA LYS A 2 -28.96 -13.40 -8.15
C LYS A 2 -27.71 -12.73 -7.59
N LEU A 3 -27.41 -12.98 -6.31
CA LEU A 3 -26.17 -12.49 -5.70
C LEU A 3 -24.99 -13.25 -6.32
N ASP A 4 -24.06 -12.51 -6.90
CA ASP A 4 -22.82 -13.06 -7.41
C ASP A 4 -21.75 -12.98 -6.31
N TYR A 5 -21.47 -14.13 -5.68
CA TYR A 5 -20.42 -14.26 -4.67
C TYR A 5 -19.08 -14.46 -5.36
N ASN A 6 -18.42 -13.35 -5.72
CA ASN A 6 -17.28 -13.36 -6.62
C ASN A 6 -16.00 -13.95 -6.05
N SER A 7 -15.76 -13.78 -4.75
CA SER A 7 -14.63 -14.40 -4.09
C SER A 7 -15.04 -14.92 -2.72
N ARG A 8 -14.50 -16.07 -2.37
CA ARG A 8 -14.55 -16.60 -1.01
C ARG A 8 -13.13 -16.66 -0.52
N GLU A 9 -12.70 -15.56 0.07
CA GLU A 9 -11.36 -15.42 0.62
C GLU A 9 -11.39 -15.42 2.14
N ILE A 10 -10.37 -15.98 2.73
CA ILE A 10 -10.12 -15.98 4.17
C ILE A 10 -8.65 -15.65 4.40
N PHE A 11 -8.38 -14.88 5.44
CA PHE A 11 -7.03 -14.60 5.92
C PHE A 11 -6.86 -15.24 7.28
N PHE A 12 -5.71 -15.90 7.50
CA PHE A 12 -5.46 -16.67 8.72
C PHE A 12 -3.97 -16.76 9.01
N GLY A 13 -3.59 -16.51 10.24
CA GLY A 13 -2.22 -16.69 10.72
C GLY A 13 -1.23 -15.64 10.21
N ASN A 14 -0.52 -15.03 11.14
CA ASN A 14 0.59 -14.13 10.83
C ASN A 14 1.79 -14.95 10.34
N GLU A 15 2.37 -14.57 9.20
CA GLU A 15 3.54 -15.24 8.63
C GLU A 15 4.84 -14.58 9.08
N ALA A 16 4.90 -13.26 8.99
CA ALA A 16 6.08 -12.51 9.35
C ALA A 16 5.75 -11.04 9.69
N LEU A 17 6.58 -10.45 10.55
CA LEU A 17 6.66 -9.02 10.78
C LEU A 17 8.08 -8.57 10.44
N ILE A 18 8.21 -7.58 9.56
CA ILE A 18 9.48 -7.03 9.12
C ILE A 18 9.55 -5.56 9.53
N VAL A 19 10.70 -5.16 10.06
CA VAL A 19 11.03 -3.77 10.33
C VAL A 19 12.21 -3.34 9.45
N ALA A 20 12.18 -2.11 8.97
CA ALA A 20 13.25 -1.53 8.17
C ALA A 20 13.39 -0.03 8.44
N ASP A 21 14.58 0.49 8.23
CA ASP A 21 14.79 1.93 8.10
C ASP A 21 14.32 2.38 6.73
N MET A 22 13.61 3.49 6.68
CA MET A 22 13.16 4.09 5.44
C MET A 22 13.80 5.46 5.25
N ALA A 23 14.39 5.67 4.09
CA ALA A 23 14.97 6.95 3.69
C ALA A 23 14.52 7.33 2.28
N LYS A 24 14.67 8.61 1.92
CA LYS A 24 14.41 9.08 0.57
C LYS A 24 15.61 8.75 -0.32
N GLY A 25 15.41 7.90 -1.29
CA GLY A 25 16.43 7.56 -2.27
C GLY A 25 16.73 8.69 -3.27
N SER A 26 17.79 8.52 -4.03
CA SER A 26 18.26 9.50 -5.03
C SER A 26 17.24 9.77 -6.15
N ASN A 27 16.37 8.79 -6.42
CA ASN A 27 15.27 8.87 -7.38
C ASN A 27 13.99 9.48 -6.80
N GLY A 28 14.02 9.89 -5.51
CA GLY A 28 12.87 10.43 -4.78
C GLY A 28 11.91 9.39 -4.22
N LYS A 29 12.12 8.09 -4.48
CA LYS A 29 11.33 6.97 -3.96
C LYS A 29 11.86 6.49 -2.60
N PRO A 30 11.04 5.73 -1.83
CA PRO A 30 11.53 5.11 -0.60
C PRO A 30 12.65 4.11 -0.89
N GLU A 31 13.72 4.18 -0.11
CA GLU A 31 14.75 3.15 0.00
C GLU A 31 14.71 2.56 1.40
N PHE A 32 14.79 1.24 1.48
CA PHE A 32 14.72 0.51 2.74
C PHE A 32 16.05 -0.15 3.03
N THR A 33 16.50 -0.01 4.28
CA THR A 33 17.75 -0.57 4.77
C THR A 33 17.54 -1.23 6.14
N ASN A 34 18.53 -1.98 6.61
CA ASN A 34 18.48 -2.62 7.93
C ASN A 34 17.25 -3.49 8.18
N HIS A 35 16.83 -4.23 7.15
CA HIS A 35 15.69 -5.13 7.25
C HIS A 35 15.92 -6.20 8.30
N LYS A 36 14.96 -6.39 9.20
CA LYS A 36 14.98 -7.44 10.22
C LYS A 36 13.60 -8.06 10.37
N ILE A 37 13.56 -9.35 10.63
CA ILE A 37 12.33 -10.04 11.03
C ILE A 37 12.19 -9.89 12.55
N VAL A 38 10.98 -9.50 12.97
CA VAL A 38 10.57 -9.54 14.38
C VAL A 38 9.81 -10.85 14.61
N THR A 39 10.28 -11.65 15.52
CA THR A 39 9.73 -12.98 15.77
C THR A 39 8.77 -12.98 16.96
N GLY A 40 7.88 -13.98 16.99
CA GLY A 40 6.95 -14.19 18.10
C GLY A 40 5.67 -13.33 18.03
N LEU A 41 5.34 -12.77 16.88
CA LEU A 41 4.07 -12.03 16.70
C LEU A 41 2.87 -12.97 16.88
N VAL A 42 2.00 -12.63 17.82
CA VAL A 42 0.72 -13.32 18.08
C VAL A 42 -0.39 -12.63 17.29
N SER A 43 -0.52 -11.32 17.49
CA SER A 43 -1.59 -10.54 16.86
C SER A 43 -1.17 -9.10 16.63
N VAL A 44 -1.80 -8.50 15.62
CA VAL A 44 -1.87 -7.07 15.42
C VAL A 44 -3.30 -6.67 15.65
N GLY A 45 -3.55 -5.83 16.64
CA GLY A 45 -4.87 -5.31 16.94
C GLY A 45 -5.39 -4.35 15.89
N GLU A 46 -6.63 -3.94 16.02
CA GLU A 46 -7.22 -2.93 15.16
C GLU A 46 -6.45 -1.61 15.29
N MET A 47 -6.10 -1.02 14.14
CA MET A 47 -5.42 0.28 14.08
C MET A 47 -6.46 1.36 13.81
N GLU A 48 -6.94 2.00 14.89
CA GLU A 48 -7.98 3.01 14.82
C GLU A 48 -7.42 4.41 14.50
N ASP A 49 -8.16 5.18 13.70
CA ASP A 49 -7.81 6.56 13.42
C ASP A 49 -8.25 7.47 14.58
N GLN A 50 -7.29 8.03 15.29
CA GLN A 50 -7.48 8.95 16.41
C GLN A 50 -7.50 10.43 15.98
N ALA A 51 -7.55 10.72 14.67
CA ALA A 51 -7.59 12.10 14.19
C ALA A 51 -8.93 12.76 14.52
N GLU A 52 -8.88 13.86 15.26
CA GLU A 52 -10.07 14.65 15.57
C GLU A 52 -10.62 15.36 14.34
N THR A 53 -11.93 15.46 14.29
CA THR A 53 -12.65 16.25 13.29
C THR A 53 -13.26 17.46 13.97
N ASN A 54 -12.82 18.65 13.57
CA ASN A 54 -13.31 19.90 14.11
C ASN A 54 -14.34 20.53 13.17
N SER A 55 -15.49 20.89 13.71
CA SER A 55 -16.54 21.67 13.03
C SER A 55 -16.38 23.16 13.38
N TYR A 56 -16.49 24.01 12.40
CA TYR A 56 -16.39 25.46 12.52
C TYR A 56 -17.75 26.08 12.20
N PRO A 57 -18.51 26.53 13.21
CA PRO A 57 -19.77 27.20 12.99
C PRO A 57 -19.58 28.62 12.45
N ALA A 58 -20.43 29.04 11.52
CA ALA A 58 -20.54 30.43 11.03
C ALA A 58 -21.94 30.64 10.42
N ASP A 59 -22.40 31.89 10.43
CA ASP A 59 -23.67 32.33 9.81
C ASP A 59 -24.90 31.49 10.24
N ASP A 60 -25.00 31.17 11.53
CA ASP A 60 -26.04 30.32 12.14
C ASP A 60 -26.08 28.86 11.61
N VAL A 61 -25.02 28.44 10.93
CA VAL A 61 -24.84 27.05 10.48
C VAL A 61 -23.82 26.37 11.40
N PRO A 62 -24.20 25.29 12.14
CA PRO A 62 -23.32 24.61 13.08
C PRO A 62 -22.09 23.98 12.42
N ASP A 63 -22.23 23.52 11.16
CA ASP A 63 -21.19 22.82 10.39
C ASP A 63 -20.79 23.60 9.13
N HIS A 64 -20.59 24.91 9.24
CA HIS A 64 -20.22 25.76 8.11
C HIS A 64 -18.89 25.30 7.46
N GLY A 65 -17.94 24.82 8.27
CA GLY A 65 -16.69 24.20 7.81
C GLY A 65 -16.31 23.03 8.70
N VAL A 66 -15.89 21.93 8.08
CA VAL A 66 -15.39 20.74 8.78
C VAL A 66 -13.97 20.45 8.33
N LYS A 67 -13.04 20.30 9.29
CA LYS A 67 -11.65 19.94 9.00
C LYS A 67 -11.24 18.77 9.88
N LYS A 68 -10.82 17.68 9.24
CA LYS A 68 -10.18 16.54 9.90
C LYS A 68 -8.67 16.83 10.06
N GLY A 69 -8.11 16.45 11.20
CA GLY A 69 -6.67 16.44 11.44
C GLY A 69 -5.91 15.46 10.55
N ALA A 70 -4.59 15.43 10.64
CA ALA A 70 -3.78 14.41 9.98
C ALA A 70 -4.13 13.03 10.55
N THR A 71 -4.22 12.02 9.69
CA THR A 71 -4.55 10.66 10.12
C THR A 71 -3.47 10.11 11.05
N LEU A 72 -3.91 9.63 12.21
CA LEU A 72 -3.08 9.05 13.25
C LEU A 72 -3.68 7.69 13.63
N LEU A 73 -3.09 6.61 13.12
CA LEU A 73 -3.54 5.26 13.45
C LEU A 73 -2.89 4.82 14.77
N GLN A 74 -3.67 4.32 15.71
CA GLN A 74 -3.19 3.75 16.97
C GLN A 74 -3.77 2.36 17.19
N GLY A 75 -2.94 1.48 17.75
CA GLY A 75 -3.32 0.10 18.04
C GLY A 75 -2.25 -0.61 18.85
N GLU A 76 -2.35 -1.92 18.91
CA GLU A 76 -1.47 -2.76 19.70
C GLU A 76 -0.95 -3.94 18.89
N MET A 77 0.26 -4.37 19.21
CA MET A 77 0.86 -5.61 18.72
C MET A 77 1.22 -6.49 19.90
N VAL A 78 0.88 -7.78 19.81
CA VAL A 78 1.13 -8.74 20.88
C VAL A 78 2.18 -9.77 20.43
N PHE A 79 3.15 -10.03 21.30
CA PHE A 79 4.26 -10.95 21.05
C PHE A 79 4.37 -11.96 22.20
N ILE A 80 4.74 -13.22 21.89
CA ILE A 80 5.08 -14.23 22.89
C ILE A 80 6.59 -14.31 23.17
N GLN A 81 7.39 -13.59 22.41
CA GLN A 81 8.83 -13.44 22.66
C GLN A 81 9.29 -12.06 22.23
N THR A 82 10.40 -11.62 22.76
CA THR A 82 11.04 -10.36 22.36
C THR A 82 12.43 -10.65 21.83
N ASP A 83 12.66 -10.28 20.58
CA ASP A 83 13.98 -10.40 19.95
C ASP A 83 14.73 -9.06 19.96
N GLN A 84 15.94 -9.08 19.39
CA GLN A 84 16.77 -7.89 19.30
C GLN A 84 16.13 -6.81 18.42
N ALA A 85 15.42 -7.18 17.35
CA ALA A 85 14.78 -6.24 16.46
C ALA A 85 13.67 -5.45 17.18
N LEU A 86 12.85 -6.12 17.99
CA LEU A 86 11.82 -5.46 18.81
C LEU A 86 12.47 -4.52 19.84
N LYS A 87 13.49 -4.99 20.58
CA LYS A 87 14.10 -4.23 21.68
C LYS A 87 14.94 -3.06 21.19
N GLU A 88 15.83 -3.28 20.25
CA GLU A 88 16.80 -2.27 19.82
C GLU A 88 16.29 -1.39 18.67
N ASP A 89 15.53 -1.96 17.71
CA ASP A 89 15.10 -1.23 16.52
C ASP A 89 13.77 -0.51 16.69
N LEU A 90 12.82 -1.07 17.41
CA LEU A 90 11.55 -0.39 17.71
C LEU A 90 11.61 0.36 19.04
N LEU A 91 11.88 -0.35 20.15
CA LEU A 91 11.88 0.26 21.47
C LEU A 91 13.12 1.10 21.76
N GLY A 92 14.16 1.05 20.93
CA GLY A 92 15.39 1.82 21.12
C GLY A 92 16.10 1.52 22.43
N GLN A 93 15.88 0.31 22.99
CA GLN A 93 16.53 -0.11 24.24
C GLN A 93 18.02 -0.28 24.06
N GLN A 94 18.78 0.07 25.07
CA GLN A 94 20.22 -0.06 25.08
C GLN A 94 20.62 -1.42 25.68
N ARG A 95 21.50 -2.13 24.98
CA ARG A 95 22.07 -3.37 25.48
C ARG A 95 23.02 -3.11 26.65
N THR A 96 22.97 -3.95 27.68
CA THR A 96 23.88 -3.87 28.82
C THR A 96 25.31 -4.21 28.41
N ALA A 97 26.30 -3.69 29.18
CA ALA A 97 27.73 -3.89 28.87
C ALA A 97 28.15 -5.37 28.81
N ASN A 98 27.51 -6.24 29.59
CA ASN A 98 27.75 -7.69 29.57
C ASN A 98 26.98 -8.42 28.43
N GLY A 99 26.17 -7.67 27.64
CA GLY A 99 25.41 -8.21 26.51
C GLY A 99 24.20 -9.09 26.86
N LEU A 100 23.88 -9.24 28.17
CA LEU A 100 22.84 -10.18 28.63
C LEU A 100 21.47 -9.55 28.85
N GLY A 101 21.37 -8.23 28.82
CA GLY A 101 20.12 -7.52 29.07
C GLY A 101 19.93 -6.29 28.23
N TRP A 102 18.74 -5.70 28.34
CA TRP A 102 18.38 -4.43 27.70
C TRP A 102 17.79 -3.48 28.72
N SER A 103 18.09 -2.21 28.58
CA SER A 103 17.58 -1.14 29.43
C SER A 103 16.71 -0.21 28.61
N PRO A 104 15.49 0.12 29.05
CA PRO A 104 14.69 1.16 28.45
C PRO A 104 15.39 2.50 28.42
N THR A 105 15.30 3.20 27.28
CA THR A 105 15.90 4.53 27.13
C THR A 105 14.84 5.62 26.94
N GLY A 106 13.58 5.23 26.67
CA GLY A 106 12.50 6.12 26.26
C GLY A 106 12.70 6.71 24.86
N ASN A 107 13.70 6.23 24.12
CA ASN A 107 14.02 6.74 22.78
C ASN A 107 13.47 5.81 21.70
N TRP A 108 12.15 5.71 21.62
CA TRP A 108 11.45 4.89 20.65
C TRP A 108 11.71 5.36 19.23
N LYS A 109 11.92 4.40 18.34
CA LYS A 109 12.31 4.69 16.95
C LYS A 109 11.11 4.57 16.02
N THR A 110 11.07 5.42 15.02
CA THR A 110 10.13 5.31 13.91
C THR A 110 10.74 4.41 12.85
N LYS A 111 10.00 3.39 12.41
CA LYS A 111 10.42 2.42 11.41
C LYS A 111 9.32 2.21 10.37
N CYS A 112 9.71 1.77 9.19
CA CYS A 112 8.77 1.13 8.29
C CYS A 112 8.53 -0.30 8.77
N VAL A 113 7.26 -0.64 8.93
CA VAL A 113 6.85 -1.98 9.41
C VAL A 113 5.93 -2.62 8.38
N GLN A 114 6.26 -3.83 7.98
CA GLN A 114 5.42 -4.65 7.11
C GLN A 114 5.07 -5.95 7.82
N TYR A 115 3.79 -6.32 7.84
CA TYR A 115 3.42 -7.65 8.30
C TYR A 115 2.58 -8.39 7.25
N LEU A 116 2.71 -9.72 7.29
CA LEU A 116 2.14 -10.63 6.33
C LEU A 116 1.14 -11.55 7.01
N ILE A 117 -0.05 -11.63 6.42
CA ILE A 117 -1.10 -12.56 6.83
C ILE A 117 -1.31 -13.55 5.68
N LYS A 118 -1.31 -14.85 5.98
CA LYS A 118 -1.65 -15.89 5.00
C LYS A 118 -3.09 -15.74 4.57
N GLY A 119 -3.34 -15.94 3.29
CA GLY A 119 -4.67 -15.92 2.72
C GLY A 119 -4.92 -17.11 1.82
N ARG A 120 -6.18 -17.49 1.69
CA ARG A 120 -6.65 -18.47 0.74
C ARG A 120 -7.97 -18.03 0.14
N LYS A 121 -8.07 -18.10 -1.18
CA LYS A 121 -9.33 -17.85 -1.88
C LYS A 121 -9.66 -18.97 -2.83
N ARG A 122 -10.94 -19.11 -3.14
CA ARG A 122 -11.40 -20.06 -4.15
C ARG A 122 -11.49 -19.39 -5.51
N ASP A 123 -10.80 -19.93 -6.52
CA ASP A 123 -10.95 -19.47 -7.89
C ASP A 123 -12.39 -19.71 -8.37
N LYS A 124 -12.96 -18.69 -9.00
CA LYS A 124 -14.36 -18.71 -9.43
C LYS A 124 -14.57 -19.57 -10.67
N VAL A 125 -13.55 -19.69 -11.52
CA VAL A 125 -13.62 -20.39 -12.81
C VAL A 125 -13.24 -21.86 -12.66
N THR A 126 -12.09 -22.12 -12.02
CA THR A 126 -11.58 -23.48 -11.84
C THR A 126 -12.13 -24.17 -10.61
N GLY A 127 -12.60 -23.40 -9.61
CA GLY A 127 -13.03 -23.90 -8.30
C GLY A 127 -11.89 -24.34 -7.39
N GLU A 128 -10.64 -24.20 -7.82
CA GLU A 128 -9.44 -24.53 -7.06
C GLU A 128 -9.13 -23.49 -5.99
N PHE A 129 -8.37 -23.87 -4.96
CA PHE A 129 -7.88 -22.95 -3.96
C PHE A 129 -6.58 -22.30 -4.43
N ILE A 130 -6.51 -20.99 -4.28
CA ILE A 130 -5.34 -20.16 -4.55
C ILE A 130 -4.86 -19.59 -3.24
N ASP A 131 -3.60 -19.86 -2.90
CA ASP A 131 -2.95 -19.26 -1.73
C ASP A 131 -2.41 -17.88 -2.06
N GLY A 132 -2.35 -17.02 -1.04
CA GLY A 132 -1.89 -15.65 -1.16
C GLY A 132 -1.56 -15.02 0.18
N TYR A 133 -1.32 -13.73 0.17
CA TYR A 133 -1.01 -12.94 1.34
C TYR A 133 -1.80 -11.64 1.35
N ARG A 134 -2.17 -11.21 2.54
CA ARG A 134 -2.45 -9.82 2.84
C ARG A 134 -1.19 -9.21 3.42
N VAL A 135 -0.68 -8.17 2.76
CA VAL A 135 0.54 -7.47 3.15
C VAL A 135 0.17 -6.09 3.62
N VAL A 136 0.41 -5.76 4.87
CA VAL A 136 0.12 -4.44 5.42
C VAL A 136 1.42 -3.72 5.70
N VAL A 137 1.56 -2.51 5.18
CA VAL A 137 2.74 -1.67 5.34
C VAL A 137 2.38 -0.40 6.08
N TYR A 138 3.03 -0.15 7.19
CA TYR A 138 3.01 1.11 7.94
C TYR A 138 4.34 1.83 7.70
N PRO A 139 4.40 2.87 6.87
CA PRO A 139 5.67 3.52 6.52
C PRO A 139 6.35 4.22 7.71
N ASN A 140 5.56 4.77 8.63
CA ASN A 140 6.05 5.46 9.82
C ASN A 140 5.34 4.93 11.06
N LEU A 141 5.72 3.75 11.52
CA LEU A 141 5.22 3.17 12.76
C LEU A 141 6.24 3.39 13.88
N ARG A 142 5.75 3.76 15.05
CA ARG A 142 6.56 3.88 16.27
C ARG A 142 5.80 3.38 17.49
N PRO A 143 6.47 2.83 18.48
CA PRO A 143 5.89 2.58 19.80
C PRO A 143 5.44 3.89 20.47
N THR A 144 4.45 3.81 21.33
CA THR A 144 3.98 4.93 22.18
C THR A 144 4.30 4.72 23.65
N ALA A 145 4.68 3.50 24.02
CA ALA A 145 5.09 3.11 25.37
C ALA A 145 6.08 1.95 25.30
N GLU A 146 6.76 1.65 26.40
CA GLU A 146 7.48 0.40 26.57
C GLU A 146 6.48 -0.77 26.53
N ALA A 147 6.94 -1.93 26.05
CA ALA A 147 6.09 -3.11 25.99
C ALA A 147 5.72 -3.55 27.42
N THR A 148 4.44 -3.68 27.66
CA THR A 148 3.92 -4.24 28.91
C THR A 148 3.99 -5.76 28.86
N LYS A 149 4.23 -6.37 30.02
CA LYS A 149 4.26 -7.83 30.15
C LYS A 149 3.54 -8.27 31.43
N GLU A 150 2.87 -9.39 31.30
CA GLU A 150 2.30 -10.08 32.44
C GLU A 150 3.05 -11.42 32.63
N SER A 151 3.23 -11.81 33.87
CA SER A 151 3.84 -13.11 34.21
C SER A 151 3.03 -13.75 35.34
N GLU A 152 2.74 -15.02 35.18
CA GLU A 152 2.03 -15.82 36.16
C GLU A 152 2.90 -16.92 36.72
N THR A 153 2.58 -17.39 37.91
CA THR A 153 3.22 -18.56 38.49
C THR A 153 2.57 -19.83 37.94
N ASP A 154 3.40 -20.78 37.55
CA ASP A 154 2.93 -22.09 37.05
C ASP A 154 1.96 -22.76 38.05
N SER A 155 0.90 -23.32 37.52
CA SER A 155 -0.17 -24.01 38.27
C SER A 155 -0.42 -25.40 37.71
N VAL A 156 -1.22 -26.18 38.42
CA VAL A 156 -1.61 -27.53 38.00
C VAL A 156 -2.36 -27.54 36.67
N ASP A 157 -3.04 -26.44 36.35
CA ASP A 157 -3.84 -26.29 35.12
C ASP A 157 -3.00 -25.76 33.95
N GLY A 158 -1.72 -25.51 34.18
CA GLY A 158 -0.79 -24.91 33.19
C GLY A 158 -0.75 -23.39 33.32
N VAL A 159 0.16 -22.78 32.56
CA VAL A 159 0.38 -21.34 32.48
C VAL A 159 0.41 -20.91 31.04
N ASP A 160 -0.25 -19.80 30.72
CA ASP A 160 -0.14 -19.17 29.43
C ASP A 160 1.26 -18.56 29.24
N PRO A 161 1.84 -18.61 28.03
CA PRO A 161 3.12 -17.99 27.78
C PRO A 161 3.06 -16.49 28.04
N ILE A 162 4.14 -15.93 28.59
CA ILE A 162 4.25 -14.49 28.81
C ILE A 162 4.04 -13.77 27.48
N GLN A 163 3.13 -12.81 27.49
CA GLN A 163 2.87 -11.96 26.34
C GLN A 163 3.39 -10.55 26.59
N TRP A 164 3.92 -9.94 25.52
CA TRP A 164 4.33 -8.54 25.51
C TRP A 164 3.37 -7.78 24.62
N THR A 165 2.65 -6.83 25.18
CA THR A 165 1.78 -5.92 24.44
C THR A 165 2.51 -4.61 24.19
N LEU A 166 2.65 -4.28 22.92
CA LEU A 166 3.31 -3.07 22.42
C LEU A 166 2.27 -2.12 21.84
N ALA A 167 2.02 -1.02 22.53
CA ALA A 167 1.20 0.06 21.98
C ALA A 167 1.98 0.80 20.91
N VAL A 168 1.37 0.99 19.73
CA VAL A 168 1.99 1.58 18.55
C VAL A 168 1.11 2.66 17.93
N GLN A 169 1.74 3.57 17.22
CA GLN A 169 1.06 4.52 16.35
C GLN A 169 1.72 4.57 14.97
N ALA A 170 0.92 4.80 13.93
CA ALA A 170 1.38 5.01 12.57
C ALA A 170 0.87 6.34 12.04
N THR A 171 1.76 7.06 11.38
CA THR A 171 1.48 8.34 10.72
C THR A 171 1.78 8.25 9.24
N ASP A 172 1.28 9.21 8.49
CA ASP A 172 1.60 9.34 7.08
C ASP A 172 3.11 9.63 6.85
N SER A 173 3.57 9.35 5.64
CA SER A 173 4.95 9.56 5.22
C SER A 173 5.05 10.54 4.07
N ASP A 174 6.08 11.38 4.09
CA ASP A 174 6.42 12.28 2.98
C ASP A 174 7.12 11.57 1.82
N ILE A 175 7.57 10.35 2.05
CA ILE A 175 8.38 9.57 1.11
C ILE A 175 7.57 8.43 0.51
N TYR A 176 6.78 7.72 1.33
CA TYR A 176 5.97 6.59 0.92
C TYR A 176 4.59 7.09 0.47
N LEU A 177 4.43 7.30 -0.83
CA LEU A 177 3.25 7.95 -1.41
C LEU A 177 2.45 6.98 -2.28
N ASN A 178 1.14 7.02 -2.17
CA ASN A 178 0.24 6.33 -3.09
C ASN A 178 -0.42 7.34 -4.04
N GLY A 179 -0.10 7.29 -5.34
CA GLY A 179 -0.59 8.26 -6.32
C GLY A 179 -0.28 9.72 -5.95
N GLY A 180 0.89 9.97 -5.33
CA GLY A 180 1.31 11.29 -4.86
C GLY A 180 0.69 11.73 -3.53
N LYS A 181 -0.15 10.92 -2.90
CA LYS A 181 -0.77 11.21 -1.61
C LYS A 181 -0.02 10.51 -0.48
N LYS A 182 0.15 11.20 0.64
CA LYS A 182 0.68 10.65 1.88
C LYS A 182 -0.31 9.64 2.46
N VAL A 183 0.20 8.52 2.96
CA VAL A 183 -0.63 7.45 3.54
C VAL A 183 0.01 6.92 4.82
N PRO A 184 -0.77 6.68 5.90
CA PRO A 184 -0.28 6.10 7.14
C PRO A 184 -0.14 4.58 7.06
N ALA A 185 -0.88 3.95 6.16
CA ALA A 185 -0.85 2.51 5.92
C ALA A 185 -1.28 2.19 4.50
N ILE A 186 -0.79 1.09 3.94
CA ILE A 186 -1.33 0.46 2.73
C ILE A 186 -1.47 -1.03 2.97
N GLU A 187 -2.59 -1.55 2.51
CA GLU A 187 -2.90 -2.97 2.50
C GLU A 187 -2.91 -3.49 1.07
N TYR A 188 -2.17 -4.56 0.82
CA TYR A 188 -2.10 -5.24 -0.46
C TYR A 188 -2.66 -6.64 -0.33
N GLU A 189 -3.42 -7.08 -1.32
CA GLU A 189 -3.86 -8.45 -1.46
C GLU A 189 -3.24 -9.06 -2.71
N ILE A 190 -2.43 -10.07 -2.51
CA ILE A 190 -1.67 -10.73 -3.58
C ILE A 190 -1.97 -12.22 -3.61
N TRP A 191 -2.17 -12.76 -4.82
CA TRP A 191 -2.66 -14.12 -5.01
C TRP A 191 -1.89 -14.87 -6.09
N GLY A 192 -1.77 -16.18 -5.94
CA GLY A 192 -1.25 -17.05 -6.98
C GLY A 192 0.19 -16.71 -7.39
N ASP A 193 0.43 -16.38 -8.66
CA ASP A 193 1.78 -16.12 -9.17
C ASP A 193 2.38 -14.82 -8.61
N GLN A 194 1.54 -13.81 -8.29
CA GLN A 194 2.00 -12.62 -7.59
C GLN A 194 2.50 -12.94 -6.19
N ALA A 195 1.77 -13.81 -5.47
CA ALA A 195 2.18 -14.23 -4.13
C ALA A 195 3.47 -15.05 -4.16
N LYS A 196 3.67 -15.88 -5.18
CA LYS A 196 4.94 -16.62 -5.38
C LYS A 196 6.11 -15.69 -5.66
N ASP A 197 5.93 -14.71 -6.56
CA ASP A 197 6.99 -13.73 -6.86
C ASP A 197 7.34 -12.87 -5.64
N PHE A 198 6.32 -12.45 -4.89
CA PHE A 198 6.52 -11.75 -3.64
C PHE A 198 7.29 -12.60 -2.62
N ALA A 199 6.92 -13.86 -2.43
CA ALA A 199 7.62 -14.78 -1.53
C ALA A 199 9.09 -14.95 -1.95
N ASN A 200 9.38 -15.11 -3.24
CA ASN A 200 10.74 -15.17 -3.75
C ASN A 200 11.56 -13.89 -3.45
N LYS A 201 10.93 -12.71 -3.60
CA LYS A 201 11.56 -11.43 -3.25
C LYS A 201 11.83 -11.33 -1.74
N MET A 202 10.91 -11.83 -0.92
CA MET A 202 11.07 -11.89 0.54
C MET A 202 12.23 -12.79 0.95
N GLU A 203 12.35 -13.96 0.35
CA GLU A 203 13.46 -14.89 0.61
C GLU A 203 14.81 -14.32 0.17
N ALA A 204 14.83 -13.59 -0.95
CA ALA A 204 16.05 -12.97 -1.47
C ALA A 204 16.57 -11.81 -0.63
N GLY A 205 15.72 -11.09 0.13
CA GLY A 205 16.18 -9.91 0.85
C GLY A 205 15.18 -9.17 1.73
N LEU A 206 14.16 -9.82 2.30
CA LEU A 206 13.17 -9.19 3.17
C LEU A 206 12.52 -7.95 2.53
N PHE A 207 11.99 -8.15 1.35
CA PHE A 207 11.43 -7.09 0.51
C PHE A 207 10.25 -6.35 1.17
N ILE A 208 10.24 -5.02 1.12
CA ILE A 208 9.11 -4.17 1.53
C ILE A 208 8.30 -3.77 0.29
N MET A 209 7.00 -4.05 0.33
CA MET A 209 6.07 -3.71 -0.73
C MET A 209 5.93 -2.21 -0.87
N GLN A 210 5.93 -1.70 -2.10
CA GLN A 210 5.72 -0.28 -2.42
C GLN A 210 4.51 -0.14 -3.34
N PRO A 211 3.85 1.05 -3.38
CA PRO A 211 2.67 1.28 -4.22
C PRO A 211 2.87 1.04 -5.71
N ASP A 212 4.11 1.20 -6.18
CA ASP A 212 4.51 0.99 -7.58
C ASP A 212 5.27 -0.33 -7.82
N THR A 213 5.24 -1.25 -6.83
CA THR A 213 5.87 -2.56 -6.98
C THR A 213 5.15 -3.40 -8.02
N GLU A 214 5.87 -3.81 -9.04
CA GLU A 214 5.39 -4.80 -10.00
C GLU A 214 5.78 -6.21 -9.54
N LEU A 215 4.78 -7.10 -9.50
CA LEU A 215 4.96 -8.51 -9.22
C LEU A 215 4.71 -9.33 -10.50
N ALA A 216 5.53 -10.34 -10.73
CA ALA A 216 5.34 -11.27 -11.84
C ALA A 216 3.96 -11.93 -11.76
N GLY A 217 3.32 -12.13 -12.91
CA GLY A 217 1.94 -12.65 -12.97
C GLY A 217 0.84 -11.61 -12.68
N ALA A 218 1.19 -10.37 -12.39
CA ALA A 218 0.22 -9.28 -12.38
C ALA A 218 -0.47 -9.18 -13.74
N VAL A 219 -1.78 -9.04 -13.72
CA VAL A 219 -2.53 -8.83 -14.95
C VAL A 219 -2.54 -7.34 -15.24
N THR A 220 -1.91 -6.96 -16.34
CA THR A 220 -1.82 -5.56 -16.77
C THR A 220 -2.61 -5.37 -18.06
N LEU A 221 -3.09 -4.14 -18.29
CA LEU A 221 -3.64 -3.78 -19.58
C LEU A 221 -2.50 -3.70 -20.60
N ILE A 222 -2.77 -4.15 -21.82
CA ILE A 222 -1.87 -3.96 -22.95
C ILE A 222 -2.11 -2.56 -23.52
N PRO A 223 -1.11 -1.67 -23.53
CA PRO A 223 -1.27 -0.32 -24.10
C PRO A 223 -1.70 -0.39 -25.56
N PRO A 224 -2.75 0.35 -25.98
CA PRO A 224 -3.16 0.38 -27.37
C PRO A 224 -2.16 1.16 -28.23
N VAL A 225 -2.06 0.79 -29.49
CA VAL A 225 -1.37 1.62 -30.47
C VAL A 225 -2.37 2.66 -30.98
N ILE A 226 -2.14 3.93 -30.62
CA ILE A 226 -2.95 5.07 -31.07
C ILE A 226 -2.14 5.84 -32.10
N PRO A 227 -2.62 5.95 -33.33
CA PRO A 227 -1.91 6.74 -34.35
C PRO A 227 -1.95 8.24 -34.02
N ASN A 228 -0.92 8.96 -34.43
CA ASN A 228 -0.95 10.41 -34.42
C ASN A 228 -2.07 10.92 -35.32
N VAL A 229 -2.69 12.02 -34.93
CA VAL A 229 -3.83 12.60 -35.63
C VAL A 229 -3.53 14.02 -36.12
N GLN A 230 -4.31 14.52 -37.05
CA GLN A 230 -4.22 15.90 -37.53
C GLN A 230 -5.49 16.67 -37.12
N THR A 231 -5.36 17.99 -36.98
CA THR A 231 -6.51 18.88 -36.87
C THR A 231 -7.38 18.79 -38.12
N LYS A 232 -8.66 19.00 -38.01
CA LYS A 232 -9.60 18.99 -39.17
C LYS A 232 -9.44 20.23 -40.02
N THR A 233 -9.12 21.37 -39.36
CA THR A 233 -8.89 22.66 -40.00
C THR A 233 -7.47 23.15 -39.73
N LYS A 234 -6.88 23.87 -40.69
CA LYS A 234 -5.56 24.48 -40.55
C LYS A 234 -5.56 25.51 -39.42
N GLY A 235 -4.63 25.38 -38.46
CA GLY A 235 -4.59 26.22 -37.27
C GLY A 235 -5.73 26.01 -36.29
N GLY A 236 -6.52 24.97 -36.47
CA GLY A 236 -7.71 24.68 -35.62
C GLY A 236 -7.38 23.94 -34.35
N ASN A 237 -8.29 24.04 -33.37
CA ASN A 237 -8.28 23.24 -32.14
C ASN A 237 -9.38 22.17 -32.21
N ASP A 238 -9.37 21.39 -33.27
CA ASP A 238 -10.45 20.43 -33.59
C ASP A 238 -9.92 19.01 -33.82
N GLY A 239 -8.73 18.73 -33.32
CA GLY A 239 -8.13 17.40 -33.31
C GLY A 239 -8.96 16.40 -32.50
N THR A 240 -9.03 15.18 -32.97
CA THR A 240 -9.81 14.10 -32.33
C THR A 240 -8.99 12.83 -32.29
N ILE A 241 -8.77 12.28 -31.08
CA ILE A 241 -8.12 10.99 -30.89
C ILE A 241 -9.18 9.91 -30.82
N VAL A 242 -9.03 8.82 -31.58
CA VAL A 242 -9.91 7.67 -31.50
C VAL A 242 -9.48 6.82 -30.30
N LEU A 243 -10.36 6.77 -29.29
CA LEU A 243 -10.10 6.06 -28.04
C LEU A 243 -10.80 4.69 -28.07
N PRO A 244 -10.07 3.56 -27.88
CA PRO A 244 -10.69 2.27 -27.70
C PRO A 244 -11.44 2.22 -26.36
N ALA A 245 -12.65 1.67 -26.38
CA ALA A 245 -13.46 1.42 -25.18
C ALA A 245 -13.12 0.09 -24.49
N ILE A 246 -12.37 -0.77 -25.19
CA ILE A 246 -11.95 -2.10 -24.74
C ILE A 246 -10.46 -2.24 -25.06
N LEU A 247 -9.69 -2.69 -24.08
CA LEU A 247 -8.30 -3.12 -24.24
C LEU A 247 -8.19 -4.61 -23.93
N LYS A 248 -7.13 -5.24 -24.40
CA LYS A 248 -6.76 -6.57 -23.92
C LYS A 248 -5.84 -6.48 -22.73
N ASP A 249 -6.02 -7.42 -21.80
CA ASP A 249 -5.05 -7.61 -20.73
C ASP A 249 -3.89 -8.53 -21.16
N SER A 250 -2.89 -8.67 -20.30
CA SER A 250 -1.72 -9.52 -20.53
C SER A 250 -2.06 -11.03 -20.68
N LYS A 251 -3.29 -11.43 -20.33
CA LYS A 251 -3.84 -12.79 -20.52
C LYS A 251 -4.76 -12.88 -21.74
N GLY A 252 -4.85 -11.82 -22.55
CA GLY A 252 -5.64 -11.76 -23.79
C GLY A 252 -7.15 -11.56 -23.61
N ARG A 253 -7.62 -11.25 -22.38
CA ARG A 253 -9.03 -11.00 -22.09
C ARG A 253 -9.42 -9.57 -22.45
N ASP A 254 -10.67 -9.38 -22.86
CA ASP A 254 -11.22 -8.07 -23.15
C ASP A 254 -11.63 -7.36 -21.87
N VAL A 255 -11.13 -6.12 -21.66
CA VAL A 255 -11.37 -5.30 -20.49
C VAL A 255 -11.94 -3.96 -20.93
N LYS A 256 -13.10 -3.58 -20.38
CA LYS A 256 -13.67 -2.24 -20.58
C LYS A 256 -12.82 -1.21 -19.84
N VAL A 257 -12.47 -0.14 -20.54
CA VAL A 257 -11.62 0.92 -20.00
C VAL A 257 -12.29 2.28 -20.11
N SER A 258 -11.96 3.17 -19.19
CA SER A 258 -12.16 4.60 -19.30
C SER A 258 -10.87 5.27 -19.75
N ALA A 259 -10.96 6.37 -20.48
CA ALA A 259 -9.80 7.09 -20.98
C ALA A 259 -9.85 8.57 -20.61
N VAL A 260 -8.72 9.12 -20.17
CA VAL A 260 -8.54 10.55 -19.88
C VAL A 260 -7.39 11.07 -20.71
N ILE A 261 -7.62 12.20 -21.41
CA ILE A 261 -6.59 12.89 -22.19
C ILE A 261 -6.04 14.05 -21.37
N LYS A 262 -4.72 14.18 -21.29
CA LYS A 262 -4.03 15.30 -20.64
C LYS A 262 -3.00 15.90 -21.56
N ASP A 263 -2.81 17.23 -21.49
CA ASP A 263 -1.69 17.89 -22.12
C ASP A 263 -0.37 17.60 -21.36
N VAL A 264 0.75 18.03 -21.91
CA VAL A 264 2.08 17.88 -21.28
C VAL A 264 2.24 18.64 -19.95
N LYS A 265 1.32 19.54 -19.63
CA LYS A 265 1.28 20.27 -18.36
C LYS A 265 0.39 19.57 -17.33
N GLY A 266 -0.27 18.47 -17.71
CA GLY A 266 -1.16 17.69 -16.85
C GLY A 266 -2.62 18.16 -16.83
N ASN A 267 -3.01 19.17 -17.63
CA ASN A 267 -4.40 19.63 -17.71
C ASN A 267 -5.24 18.63 -18.52
N VAL A 268 -6.44 18.35 -18.05
CA VAL A 268 -7.40 17.51 -18.77
C VAL A 268 -7.86 18.25 -20.03
N ALA A 269 -7.81 17.55 -21.16
CA ALA A 269 -8.23 18.07 -22.46
C ALA A 269 -9.52 17.38 -22.94
N THR A 270 -10.40 18.15 -23.58
CA THR A 270 -11.62 17.62 -24.20
C THR A 270 -11.27 17.02 -25.56
N ASN A 271 -11.62 15.75 -25.76
CA ASN A 271 -11.47 15.11 -27.06
C ASN A 271 -12.41 15.82 -28.08
N ASN A 272 -11.99 16.04 -29.28
CA ASN A 272 -12.59 16.88 -30.36
C ASN A 272 -12.22 18.38 -30.30
N GLU A 273 -11.52 18.85 -29.29
CA GLU A 273 -11.06 20.24 -29.12
C GLU A 273 -9.55 20.29 -28.92
N LEU A 274 -8.81 19.35 -29.53
CA LEU A 274 -7.37 19.23 -29.31
C LEU A 274 -6.61 20.14 -30.30
N ALA A 275 -5.81 21.05 -29.73
CA ALA A 275 -4.85 21.86 -30.49
C ALA A 275 -3.66 21.01 -30.96
N PRO A 276 -2.88 21.47 -31.96
CA PRO A 276 -1.60 20.84 -32.26
C PRO A 276 -0.71 20.77 -31.02
N GLY A 277 -0.19 19.57 -30.70
CA GLY A 277 0.59 19.33 -29.48
C GLY A 277 0.77 17.86 -29.19
N VAL A 278 1.39 17.55 -28.04
CA VAL A 278 1.54 16.19 -27.52
C VAL A 278 0.58 16.01 -26.33
N TYR A 279 -0.11 14.90 -26.36
CA TYR A 279 -1.07 14.50 -25.32
C TYR A 279 -0.73 13.15 -24.75
N ILE A 280 -1.06 12.95 -23.49
CA ILE A 280 -0.96 11.66 -22.80
C ILE A 280 -2.38 11.16 -22.59
N VAL A 281 -2.68 10.00 -23.16
CA VAL A 281 -3.94 9.29 -22.96
C VAL A 281 -3.73 8.21 -21.92
N THR A 282 -4.41 8.31 -20.78
CA THR A 282 -4.36 7.34 -19.70
C THR A 282 -5.65 6.50 -19.72
N PHE A 283 -5.49 5.18 -19.79
CA PHE A 283 -6.58 4.22 -19.72
C PHE A 283 -6.60 3.58 -18.33
N SER A 284 -7.79 3.55 -17.72
CA SER A 284 -8.03 3.00 -16.39
C SER A 284 -9.15 1.96 -16.44
N ALA A 285 -9.01 0.88 -15.67
CA ALA A 285 -10.03 -0.11 -15.43
C ALA A 285 -9.94 -0.62 -13.99
N GLU A 286 -11.07 -1.01 -13.41
CA GLU A 286 -11.12 -1.55 -12.05
C GLU A 286 -10.28 -2.82 -11.94
N GLY A 287 -9.39 -2.87 -10.95
CA GLY A 287 -8.50 -4.01 -10.71
C GLY A 287 -7.28 -4.11 -11.63
N TYR A 288 -6.99 -3.06 -12.42
CA TYR A 288 -5.82 -3.00 -13.30
C TYR A 288 -5.00 -1.75 -13.04
N PRO A 289 -3.66 -1.83 -13.14
CA PRO A 289 -2.83 -0.64 -13.21
C PRO A 289 -3.19 0.22 -14.43
N ASP A 290 -3.14 1.53 -14.26
CA ASP A 290 -3.34 2.48 -15.36
C ASP A 290 -2.25 2.33 -16.43
N VAL A 291 -2.62 2.43 -17.69
CA VAL A 291 -1.66 2.46 -18.81
C VAL A 291 -1.79 3.75 -19.58
N SER A 292 -0.66 4.33 -19.96
CA SER A 292 -0.62 5.63 -20.66
C SER A 292 0.09 5.51 -22.00
N VAL A 293 -0.42 6.25 -22.99
CA VAL A 293 0.13 6.32 -24.35
C VAL A 293 0.25 7.77 -24.77
N GLY A 294 1.42 8.14 -25.33
CA GLY A 294 1.63 9.46 -25.94
C GLY A 294 1.05 9.53 -27.36
N VAL A 295 0.33 10.59 -27.68
CA VAL A 295 -0.26 10.84 -29.00
C VAL A 295 0.06 12.27 -29.44
N ALA A 296 0.58 12.44 -30.65
CA ALA A 296 0.78 13.76 -31.23
C ALA A 296 -0.44 14.17 -32.08
N VAL A 297 -0.90 15.39 -31.86
CA VAL A 297 -1.84 16.08 -32.74
C VAL A 297 -1.05 17.08 -33.57
N THR A 298 -1.00 16.90 -34.89
CA THR A 298 -0.32 17.79 -35.80
C THR A 298 -1.28 18.72 -36.51
N ASP A 299 -0.78 19.89 -36.94
CA ASP A 299 -1.60 20.80 -37.73
C ASP A 299 -1.86 20.21 -39.11
N LYS A 300 -3.04 20.52 -39.66
CA LYS A 300 -3.36 20.20 -41.04
C LYS A 300 -2.51 21.06 -41.97
N PRO A 301 -1.83 20.48 -42.98
CA PRO A 301 -0.99 21.23 -43.89
C PRO A 301 -1.71 22.29 -44.73
#